data_788a25c6599597bfa73d638f4cffd593
#
_entry.id   788a25c6599597bfa73d638f4cffd593
#
_cell.length_a   1.000
_cell.length_b   1.000
_cell.length_c   1.000
_cell.angle_alpha   90.00
_cell.angle_beta   90.00
_cell.angle_gamma   90.00
#
_symmetry.space_group_name_H-M   'P 1'
#
loop_
_entity.id
_entity.type
_entity.pdbx_description
1 polymer ?
#
loop_
_entity_poly.entity_id
_entity_poly.type
_entity_poly.pdbx_seq_one_letter_code
_entity_poly.pdbx_strand_id
1 'polypeptide(L)'
;MVLVDKPDIIEVCVFKMFGKRVKREDIVSVKEFLQKLQSDICRGFEDLDGSAKFRTDQWDREDGGSGITRIISDGAVFEKAGVNFSHVFGKSMPASATADRPELAGRAFQAMGVSLVVHPRNPYVPTSHANFRLFVAEKAGADSVWWFGGGYDLTPYYGFEEDCRHWHQTARQACDRFGEGYYEKFRDWCDEYFY
;
A
#
# COMPACT_ATOMS: atom_id res chain seq x y z
N MET A 1 4.75 15.83 31.66
CA MET A 1 3.78 16.32 30.65
C MET A 1 4.56 16.60 29.39
N VAL A 2 4.75 15.58 28.57
CA VAL A 2 5.41 15.71 27.28
C VAL A 2 4.32 16.16 26.32
N LEU A 3 4.43 17.35 25.80
CA LEU A 3 3.56 17.88 24.74
C LEU A 3 3.79 17.01 23.51
N VAL A 4 2.82 16.17 23.20
CA VAL A 4 2.69 15.50 21.89
C VAL A 4 2.10 16.57 20.97
N ASP A 5 2.95 17.31 20.30
CA ASP A 5 2.56 18.50 19.52
C ASP A 5 2.12 18.19 18.08
N LYS A 6 1.87 16.91 17.73
CA LYS A 6 1.26 16.51 16.43
C LYS A 6 0.56 15.15 16.54
N PRO A 7 -0.55 14.92 15.83
CA PRO A 7 -1.05 13.57 15.64
C PRO A 7 0.02 12.82 14.84
N ASP A 8 0.70 11.88 15.50
CA ASP A 8 1.73 11.07 14.87
C ASP A 8 1.09 10.18 13.82
N ILE A 9 1.06 10.66 12.57
CA ILE A 9 0.84 9.79 11.41
C ILE A 9 2.08 8.94 11.31
N ILE A 10 1.96 7.68 11.71
CA ILE A 10 3.08 6.74 11.67
C ILE A 10 3.02 6.05 10.33
N GLU A 11 3.87 6.45 9.42
CA GLU A 11 4.02 5.81 8.12
C GLU A 11 5.37 5.10 8.01
N VAL A 12 5.34 3.91 7.41
CA VAL A 12 6.54 3.19 7.00
C VAL A 12 6.48 3.00 5.50
N CYS A 13 7.29 3.73 4.79
CA CYS A 13 7.35 3.72 3.35
C CYS A 13 8.53 2.93 2.77
N VAL A 14 8.21 2.23 1.77
CA VAL A 14 8.73 2.01 0.44
C VAL A 14 9.97 1.16 0.30
N PHE A 15 9.73 -0.08 -0.13
CA PHE A 15 10.74 -0.87 -0.84
C PHE A 15 10.90 -0.31 -2.27
N LYS A 16 12.07 0.22 -2.58
CA LYS A 16 12.48 0.54 -3.94
C LYS A 16 13.52 -0.49 -4.35
N MET A 17 13.08 -1.60 -4.94
CA MET A 17 14.00 -2.55 -5.57
C MET A 17 14.15 -2.17 -7.04
N PHE A 18 15.40 -1.87 -7.44
CA PHE A 18 15.80 -1.74 -8.84
C PHE A 18 16.46 -3.04 -9.26
N GLY A 19 15.95 -3.67 -10.29
CA GLY A 19 16.52 -4.86 -10.88
C GLY A 19 16.76 -4.69 -12.37
N LYS A 20 17.50 -5.63 -12.94
CA LYS A 20 17.53 -5.86 -14.38
C LYS A 20 16.11 -6.21 -14.83
N ARG A 21 15.82 -6.18 -16.11
CA ARG A 21 14.54 -6.37 -16.79
C ARG A 21 13.55 -7.30 -16.01
N VAL A 22 12.36 -6.78 -15.66
CA VAL A 22 11.28 -7.60 -15.11
C VAL A 22 10.70 -8.48 -16.22
N LYS A 23 10.46 -9.74 -15.94
CA LYS A 23 9.88 -10.68 -16.90
C LYS A 23 8.35 -10.72 -16.76
N ARG A 24 7.67 -11.13 -17.85
CA ARG A 24 6.22 -11.26 -17.84
C ARG A 24 5.72 -12.25 -16.78
N GLU A 25 6.45 -13.34 -16.58
CA GLU A 25 6.16 -14.35 -15.54
C GLU A 25 6.21 -13.78 -14.13
N ASP A 26 7.17 -12.87 -13.85
CA ASP A 26 7.28 -12.20 -12.55
C ASP A 26 6.05 -11.29 -12.30
N ILE A 27 5.59 -10.58 -13.33
CA ILE A 27 4.41 -9.72 -13.26
C ILE A 27 3.14 -10.54 -12.95
N VAL A 28 2.99 -11.71 -13.60
CA VAL A 28 1.87 -12.62 -13.33
C VAL A 28 1.92 -13.13 -11.89
N SER A 29 3.07 -13.58 -11.43
CA SER A 29 3.24 -14.08 -10.05
C SER A 29 2.97 -12.99 -9.00
N VAL A 30 3.38 -11.75 -9.26
CA VAL A 30 3.07 -10.61 -8.37
C VAL A 30 1.58 -10.32 -8.36
N LYS A 31 0.91 -10.37 -9.51
CA LYS A 31 -0.56 -10.20 -9.58
C LYS A 31 -1.29 -11.24 -8.73
N GLU A 32 -0.94 -12.51 -8.89
CA GLU A 32 -1.53 -13.62 -8.12
C GLU A 32 -1.28 -13.45 -6.62
N PHE A 33 -0.06 -13.08 -6.24
CA PHE A 33 0.29 -12.79 -4.85
C PHE A 33 -0.56 -11.65 -4.27
N LEU A 34 -0.71 -10.53 -4.98
CA LEU A 34 -1.50 -9.38 -4.50
C LEU A 34 -2.99 -9.72 -4.38
N GLN A 35 -3.55 -10.50 -5.31
CA GLN A 35 -4.94 -10.95 -5.22
C GLN A 35 -5.15 -11.92 -4.05
N LYS A 36 -4.19 -12.79 -3.80
CA LYS A 36 -4.21 -13.65 -2.61
C LYS A 36 -4.09 -12.84 -1.33
N LEU A 37 -3.19 -11.84 -1.29
CA LEU A 37 -3.02 -10.94 -0.16
C LEU A 37 -4.32 -10.20 0.17
N GLN A 38 -5.02 -9.65 -0.85
CA GLN A 38 -6.35 -9.05 -0.66
C GLN A 38 -7.31 -10.03 0.01
N SER A 39 -7.34 -11.28 -0.46
CA SER A 39 -8.25 -12.29 0.05
C SER A 39 -7.92 -12.71 1.48
N ASP A 40 -6.66 -12.83 1.80
CA ASP A 40 -6.20 -13.20 3.15
C ASP A 40 -6.48 -12.08 4.16
N ILE A 41 -6.26 -10.81 3.78
CA ILE A 41 -6.60 -9.63 4.60
C ILE A 41 -8.12 -9.59 4.87
N CYS A 42 -8.94 -9.73 3.84
CA CYS A 42 -10.40 -9.73 4.00
C CYS A 42 -10.86 -10.84 4.95
N ARG A 43 -10.32 -12.04 4.82
CA ARG A 43 -10.64 -13.15 5.72
C ARG A 43 -10.25 -12.84 7.16
N GLY A 44 -9.04 -12.32 7.38
CA GLY A 44 -8.59 -11.94 8.72
C GLY A 44 -9.49 -10.89 9.37
N PHE A 45 -9.96 -9.90 8.62
CA PHE A 45 -10.90 -8.90 9.13
C PHE A 45 -12.30 -9.48 9.38
N GLU A 46 -12.77 -10.37 8.53
CA GLU A 46 -14.04 -11.08 8.76
C GLU A 46 -14.02 -11.96 10.01
N ASP A 47 -12.89 -12.61 10.25
CA ASP A 47 -12.70 -13.45 11.44
C ASP A 47 -12.63 -12.59 12.73
N LEU A 48 -12.00 -11.42 12.66
CA LEU A 48 -11.96 -10.45 13.76
C LEU A 48 -13.32 -9.80 14.02
N ASP A 49 -14.06 -9.48 12.99
CA ASP A 49 -15.40 -8.85 13.13
C ASP A 49 -16.43 -9.84 13.66
N GLY A 50 -16.39 -11.07 13.19
CA GLY A 50 -17.27 -12.18 13.60
C GLY A 50 -18.71 -12.07 13.12
N SER A 51 -19.16 -10.95 12.57
CA SER A 51 -20.55 -10.70 12.18
C SER A 51 -20.72 -10.29 10.72
N ALA A 52 -19.92 -9.34 10.24
CA ALA A 52 -20.03 -8.79 8.89
C ALA A 52 -19.10 -9.52 7.90
N LYS A 53 -19.44 -9.39 6.61
CA LYS A 53 -18.69 -9.98 5.50
C LYS A 53 -18.39 -8.91 4.45
N PHE A 54 -17.27 -9.09 3.74
CA PHE A 54 -16.90 -8.22 2.64
C PHE A 54 -17.83 -8.42 1.43
N ARG A 55 -18.43 -7.32 0.96
CA ARG A 55 -19.07 -7.26 -0.34
C ARG A 55 -18.00 -6.98 -1.39
N THR A 56 -18.05 -7.74 -2.47
CA THR A 56 -17.10 -7.62 -3.60
C THR A 56 -17.77 -6.88 -4.76
N ASP A 57 -17.03 -5.93 -5.33
CA ASP A 57 -17.36 -5.26 -6.57
C ASP A 57 -16.18 -5.36 -7.54
N GLN A 58 -16.44 -5.71 -8.80
CA GLN A 58 -15.43 -5.81 -9.86
C GLN A 58 -15.69 -4.72 -10.89
N TRP A 59 -14.63 -4.10 -11.35
CA TRP A 59 -14.71 -3.00 -12.30
C TRP A 59 -13.60 -3.08 -13.35
N ASP A 60 -13.92 -2.58 -14.53
CA ASP A 60 -12.99 -2.41 -15.64
C ASP A 60 -12.84 -0.92 -15.98
N ARG A 61 -11.66 -0.54 -16.48
CA ARG A 61 -11.40 0.82 -16.98
C ARG A 61 -11.42 0.85 -18.50
N GLU A 62 -12.04 1.87 -19.07
CA GLU A 62 -12.03 2.11 -20.52
C GLU A 62 -10.61 2.28 -21.08
N ASP A 63 -9.72 2.95 -20.35
CA ASP A 63 -8.32 3.14 -20.70
C ASP A 63 -7.44 1.90 -20.54
N GLY A 64 -8.01 0.80 -20.05
CA GLY A 64 -7.35 -0.47 -19.80
C GLY A 64 -7.00 -0.70 -18.33
N GLY A 65 -7.27 -1.92 -17.91
CA GLY A 65 -7.09 -2.41 -16.55
C GLY A 65 -8.40 -2.70 -15.85
N SER A 66 -8.29 -3.29 -14.67
CA SER A 66 -9.44 -3.72 -13.86
C SER A 66 -9.08 -3.71 -12.39
N GLY A 67 -10.08 -3.87 -11.55
CA GLY A 67 -9.87 -4.02 -10.13
C GLY A 67 -10.98 -4.76 -9.42
N ILE A 68 -10.69 -5.09 -8.17
CA ILE A 68 -11.61 -5.76 -7.24
C ILE A 68 -11.66 -4.93 -5.98
N THR A 69 -12.78 -4.29 -5.75
CA THR A 69 -13.08 -3.55 -4.52
C THR A 69 -13.81 -4.46 -3.55
N ARG A 70 -13.34 -4.55 -2.32
CA ARG A 70 -14.00 -5.27 -1.23
C ARG A 70 -14.26 -4.32 -0.08
N ILE A 71 -15.51 -4.26 0.37
CA ILE A 71 -15.95 -3.33 1.42
C ILE A 71 -16.73 -4.12 2.47
N ILE A 72 -16.36 -3.95 3.73
CA ILE A 72 -17.15 -4.34 4.90
C ILE A 72 -17.72 -3.08 5.55
N SER A 73 -18.96 -3.12 5.98
CA SER A 73 -19.64 -2.01 6.67
C SER A 73 -20.53 -2.55 7.77
N ASP A 74 -20.74 -1.72 8.77
CA ASP A 74 -21.67 -1.96 9.87
C ASP A 74 -21.41 -3.26 10.65
N GLY A 75 -20.14 -3.68 10.71
CA GLY A 75 -19.69 -4.83 11.46
C GLY A 75 -19.72 -4.60 12.98
N ALA A 76 -19.45 -5.65 13.75
CA ALA A 76 -19.35 -5.55 15.20
C ALA A 76 -18.09 -4.80 15.66
N VAL A 77 -16.97 -4.97 14.93
CA VAL A 77 -15.67 -4.36 15.20
C VAL A 77 -15.40 -3.21 14.23
N PHE A 78 -15.67 -3.40 12.97
CA PHE A 78 -15.39 -2.41 11.93
C PHE A 78 -16.64 -1.62 11.55
N GLU A 79 -16.60 -0.30 11.73
CA GLU A 79 -17.62 0.58 11.16
C GLU A 79 -17.58 0.50 9.65
N LYS A 80 -16.38 0.59 9.07
CA LYS A 80 -16.14 0.44 7.65
C LYS A 80 -14.70 0.07 7.38
N ALA A 81 -14.48 -0.83 6.43
CA ALA A 81 -13.15 -1.06 5.86
C ALA A 81 -13.25 -1.34 4.36
N GLY A 82 -12.22 -0.94 3.65
CA GLY A 82 -12.05 -1.24 2.23
C GLY A 82 -10.71 -1.92 1.98
N VAL A 83 -10.72 -2.98 1.17
CA VAL A 83 -9.50 -3.66 0.70
C VAL A 83 -9.60 -3.78 -0.81
N ASN A 84 -8.78 -3.03 -1.52
CA ASN A 84 -8.91 -2.85 -2.96
C ASN A 84 -7.68 -3.41 -3.68
N PHE A 85 -7.90 -4.25 -4.67
CA PHE A 85 -6.88 -4.63 -5.65
C PHE A 85 -7.14 -3.88 -6.95
N SER A 86 -6.08 -3.39 -7.60
CA SER A 86 -6.15 -2.81 -8.94
C SER A 86 -4.97 -3.26 -9.79
N HIS A 87 -5.20 -3.39 -11.11
CA HIS A 87 -4.16 -3.57 -12.12
C HIS A 87 -4.53 -2.69 -13.30
N VAL A 88 -3.83 -1.58 -13.49
CA VAL A 88 -4.13 -0.55 -14.47
C VAL A 88 -2.99 -0.38 -15.46
N PHE A 89 -3.34 0.05 -16.68
CA PHE A 89 -2.41 0.26 -17.77
C PHE A 89 -2.53 1.70 -18.30
N GLY A 90 -1.44 2.21 -18.86
CA GLY A 90 -1.43 3.48 -19.56
C GLY A 90 -0.45 3.45 -20.72
N LYS A 91 -0.82 4.09 -21.83
CA LYS A 91 0.02 4.17 -23.04
C LYS A 91 1.21 5.12 -22.87
N SER A 92 1.09 6.09 -21.98
CA SER A 92 2.14 7.05 -21.65
C SER A 92 1.97 7.58 -20.24
N MET A 93 3.07 7.95 -19.60
CA MET A 93 3.04 8.63 -18.31
C MET A 93 2.60 10.09 -18.47
N PRO A 94 1.80 10.63 -17.53
CA PRO A 94 1.53 12.06 -17.49
C PRO A 94 2.80 12.89 -17.33
N ALA A 95 2.85 14.07 -17.93
CA ALA A 95 4.03 14.94 -17.87
C ALA A 95 4.42 15.30 -16.42
N SER A 96 3.42 15.50 -15.55
CA SER A 96 3.64 15.73 -14.11
C SER A 96 4.35 14.57 -13.40
N ALA A 97 4.12 13.33 -13.82
CA ALA A 97 4.75 12.16 -13.23
C ALA A 97 6.18 11.89 -13.78
N THR A 98 6.59 12.61 -14.80
CA THR A 98 7.92 12.46 -15.43
C THR A 98 8.84 13.66 -15.23
N ALA A 99 8.35 14.73 -14.57
CA ALA A 99 9.11 15.96 -14.32
C ALA A 99 10.44 15.67 -13.59
N ASP A 100 10.36 14.88 -12.52
CA ASP A 100 11.53 14.49 -11.71
C ASP A 100 12.14 13.14 -12.14
N ARG A 101 11.56 12.50 -13.17
CA ARG A 101 11.95 11.16 -13.63
C ARG A 101 11.92 11.06 -15.16
N PRO A 102 12.85 11.74 -15.83
CA PRO A 102 12.87 11.82 -17.30
C PRO A 102 13.03 10.45 -17.98
N GLU A 103 13.59 9.45 -17.28
CA GLU A 103 13.72 8.08 -17.79
C GLU A 103 12.35 7.39 -18.03
N LEU A 104 11.28 7.91 -17.47
CA LEU A 104 9.91 7.40 -17.66
C LEU A 104 9.20 8.02 -18.86
N ALA A 105 9.74 9.08 -19.44
CA ALA A 105 9.07 9.80 -20.52
C ALA A 105 8.86 8.92 -21.77
N GLY A 106 7.64 8.94 -22.29
CA GLY A 106 7.26 8.17 -23.48
C GLY A 106 7.23 6.66 -23.30
N ARG A 107 7.17 6.17 -22.06
CA ARG A 107 6.99 4.77 -21.73
C ARG A 107 5.51 4.45 -21.50
N ALA A 108 5.07 3.30 -22.00
CA ALA A 108 3.86 2.68 -21.54
C ALA A 108 4.08 2.14 -20.13
N PHE A 109 3.02 2.06 -19.31
CA PHE A 109 3.16 1.59 -17.94
C PHE A 109 2.04 0.65 -17.53
N GLN A 110 2.33 -0.12 -16.52
CA GLN A 110 1.34 -0.84 -15.73
C GLN A 110 1.63 -0.63 -14.24
N ALA A 111 0.58 -0.52 -13.46
CA ALA A 111 0.64 -0.44 -12.01
C ALA A 111 -0.38 -1.39 -11.42
N MET A 112 0.04 -2.19 -10.46
CA MET A 112 -0.86 -3.08 -9.72
C MET A 112 -0.57 -3.01 -8.23
N GLY A 113 -1.60 -3.16 -7.43
CA GLY A 113 -1.43 -3.08 -5.99
C GLY A 113 -2.66 -3.46 -5.20
N VAL A 114 -2.44 -3.62 -3.90
CA VAL A 114 -3.48 -3.70 -2.88
C VAL A 114 -3.39 -2.45 -2.01
N SER A 115 -4.52 -1.82 -1.78
CA SER A 115 -4.67 -0.72 -0.83
C SER A 115 -5.79 -1.05 0.13
N LEU A 116 -5.61 -0.71 1.39
CA LEU A 116 -6.65 -0.88 2.41
C LEU A 116 -6.77 0.35 3.29
N VAL A 117 -7.96 0.57 3.80
CA VAL A 117 -8.24 1.51 4.88
C VAL A 117 -9.24 0.88 5.83
N VAL A 118 -9.02 1.05 7.12
CA VAL A 118 -9.83 0.41 8.18
C VAL A 118 -10.26 1.46 9.19
N HIS A 119 -11.56 1.57 9.40
CA HIS A 119 -12.19 2.43 10.41
C HIS A 119 -12.86 1.56 11.47
N PRO A 120 -12.23 1.35 12.63
CA PRO A 120 -12.84 0.65 13.75
C PRO A 120 -14.00 1.45 14.35
N ARG A 121 -15.00 0.76 14.95
CA ARG A 121 -16.09 1.41 15.71
C ARG A 121 -15.60 2.06 16.99
N ASN A 122 -14.63 1.43 17.63
CA ASN A 122 -14.06 1.95 18.87
C ASN A 122 -13.10 3.10 18.53
N PRO A 123 -13.37 4.35 18.96
CA PRO A 123 -12.52 5.50 18.67
C PRO A 123 -11.14 5.42 19.33
N TYR A 124 -10.95 4.54 20.30
CA TYR A 124 -9.65 4.27 20.91
C TYR A 124 -8.76 3.33 20.07
N VAL A 125 -9.31 2.68 19.05
CA VAL A 125 -8.54 1.88 18.10
C VAL A 125 -8.25 2.74 16.86
N PRO A 126 -6.98 2.94 16.51
CA PRO A 126 -6.61 3.81 15.41
C PRO A 126 -7.18 3.37 14.06
N THR A 127 -7.56 4.34 13.23
CA THR A 127 -7.71 4.12 11.79
C THR A 127 -6.37 3.70 11.23
N SER A 128 -6.35 2.68 10.38
CA SER A 128 -5.14 2.23 9.71
C SER A 128 -5.31 2.20 8.21
N HIS A 129 -4.21 2.49 7.52
CA HIS A 129 -4.11 2.44 6.07
C HIS A 129 -2.85 1.66 5.68
N ALA A 130 -2.91 0.96 4.56
CA ALA A 130 -1.74 0.36 3.94
C ALA A 130 -1.90 0.28 2.42
N ASN A 131 -0.79 0.33 1.69
CA ASN A 131 -0.77 -0.01 0.28
C ASN A 131 0.53 -0.71 -0.10
N PHE A 132 0.44 -1.63 -1.06
CA PHE A 132 1.56 -2.37 -1.63
C PHE A 132 1.36 -2.43 -3.13
N ARG A 133 2.35 -1.97 -3.90
CA ARG A 133 2.21 -1.86 -5.36
C ARG A 133 3.48 -2.21 -6.10
N LEU A 134 3.30 -2.76 -7.30
CA LEU A 134 4.32 -2.86 -8.33
C LEU A 134 4.01 -1.84 -9.42
N PHE A 135 5.03 -1.12 -9.85
CA PHE A 135 5.01 -0.26 -11.03
C PHE A 135 6.03 -0.77 -12.05
N VAL A 136 5.64 -0.81 -13.31
CA VAL A 136 6.51 -1.19 -14.43
C VAL A 136 6.27 -0.23 -15.58
N ALA A 137 7.36 0.35 -16.12
CA ALA A 137 7.33 1.22 -17.29
C ALA A 137 8.21 0.64 -18.39
N GLU A 138 7.66 0.49 -19.59
CA GLU A 138 8.28 -0.21 -20.71
C GLU A 138 8.35 0.67 -21.96
N LYS A 139 9.43 0.50 -22.73
CA LYS A 139 9.62 1.12 -24.05
C LYS A 139 10.33 0.14 -24.96
N ALA A 140 9.89 0.03 -26.19
CA ALA A 140 10.54 -0.83 -27.18
C ALA A 140 12.01 -0.48 -27.33
N GLY A 141 12.87 -1.49 -27.30
CA GLY A 141 14.33 -1.34 -27.45
C GLY A 141 15.07 -0.80 -26.22
N ALA A 142 14.40 -0.66 -25.06
CA ALA A 142 15.03 -0.23 -23.81
C ALA A 142 14.68 -1.19 -22.65
N ASP A 143 15.50 -1.20 -21.61
CA ASP A 143 15.20 -1.94 -20.40
C ASP A 143 13.97 -1.36 -19.70
N SER A 144 13.18 -2.22 -19.07
CA SER A 144 12.04 -1.81 -18.24
C SER A 144 12.53 -1.05 -17.00
N VAL A 145 11.78 -0.02 -16.61
CA VAL A 145 11.95 0.64 -15.31
C VAL A 145 10.83 0.14 -14.41
N TRP A 146 11.19 -0.42 -13.27
CA TRP A 146 10.20 -0.99 -12.37
C TRP A 146 10.62 -0.85 -10.90
N TRP A 147 9.62 -0.83 -10.02
CA TRP A 147 9.85 -0.82 -8.58
C TRP A 147 8.63 -1.32 -7.83
N PHE A 148 8.87 -1.84 -6.64
CA PHE A 148 7.85 -1.94 -5.62
C PHE A 148 7.78 -0.67 -4.80
N GLY A 149 6.58 -0.33 -4.35
CA GLY A 149 6.35 0.77 -3.42
C GLY A 149 5.17 0.46 -2.52
N GLY A 150 5.12 1.13 -1.40
CA GLY A 150 4.04 0.96 -0.46
C GLY A 150 4.40 1.48 0.92
N GLY A 151 3.46 1.39 1.82
CA GLY A 151 3.61 1.80 3.20
C GLY A 151 2.37 1.45 4.00
N TYR A 152 2.43 1.72 5.28
CA TYR A 152 1.29 1.59 6.18
C TYR A 152 1.40 2.61 7.32
N ASP A 153 0.26 3.08 7.77
CA ASP A 153 0.14 4.16 8.75
C ASP A 153 -0.95 3.88 9.79
N LEU A 154 -0.86 4.58 10.92
CA LEU A 154 -1.92 4.73 11.90
C LEU A 154 -2.33 6.20 11.99
N THR A 155 -3.65 6.44 12.06
CA THR A 155 -4.23 7.75 12.34
C THR A 155 -5.14 7.66 13.56
N PRO A 156 -4.60 7.83 14.77
CA PRO A 156 -5.37 7.74 16.00
C PRO A 156 -6.23 8.99 16.23
N TYR A 157 -7.44 8.80 16.78
CA TYR A 157 -8.21 9.88 17.42
C TYR A 157 -7.67 10.20 18.80
N TYR A 158 -7.21 9.18 19.51
CA TYR A 158 -6.59 9.26 20.84
C TYR A 158 -5.25 8.52 20.76
N GLY A 159 -4.16 9.23 20.97
CA GLY A 159 -2.82 8.65 20.91
C GLY A 159 -2.49 7.83 22.15
N PHE A 160 -2.07 6.58 21.94
CA PHE A 160 -1.50 5.73 22.97
C PHE A 160 -0.06 5.39 22.59
N GLU A 161 0.87 5.64 23.50
CA GLU A 161 2.30 5.42 23.25
C GLU A 161 2.61 3.95 22.92
N GLU A 162 1.85 3.03 23.51
CA GLU A 162 2.01 1.58 23.30
C GLU A 162 1.66 1.19 21.85
N ASP A 163 0.61 1.77 21.28
CA ASP A 163 0.24 1.55 19.88
C ASP A 163 1.34 2.05 18.94
N CYS A 164 1.86 3.25 19.20
CA CYS A 164 2.96 3.83 18.45
C CYS A 164 4.21 2.94 18.49
N ARG A 165 4.60 2.50 19.68
CA ARG A 165 5.74 1.60 19.85
C ARG A 165 5.54 0.27 19.12
N HIS A 166 4.36 -0.34 19.26
CA HIS A 166 4.03 -1.59 18.58
C HIS A 166 4.11 -1.46 17.05
N TRP A 167 3.55 -0.38 16.52
CA TRP A 167 3.56 -0.09 15.10
C TRP A 167 4.98 0.05 14.55
N HIS A 168 5.80 0.88 15.21
CA HIS A 168 7.20 1.06 14.86
C HIS A 168 8.04 -0.21 15.00
N GLN A 169 7.78 -1.03 16.04
CA GLN A 169 8.44 -2.33 16.19
C GLN A 169 8.08 -3.30 15.06
N THR A 170 6.80 -3.34 14.67
CA THR A 170 6.33 -4.17 13.55
C THR A 170 6.99 -3.75 12.25
N ALA A 171 7.08 -2.45 12.00
CA ALA A 171 7.76 -1.88 10.85
C ALA A 171 9.24 -2.22 10.82
N ARG A 172 9.93 -2.07 11.95
CA ARG A 172 11.34 -2.44 12.09
C ARG A 172 11.55 -3.93 11.81
N GLN A 173 10.76 -4.80 12.42
CA GLN A 173 10.86 -6.25 12.20
C GLN A 173 10.63 -6.65 10.73
N ALA A 174 9.75 -5.93 10.03
CA ALA A 174 9.55 -6.14 8.60
C ALA A 174 10.78 -5.74 7.77
N CYS A 175 11.40 -4.60 8.11
CA CYS A 175 12.56 -4.07 7.41
C CYS A 175 13.85 -4.85 7.69
N ASP A 176 14.10 -5.24 8.93
CA ASP A 176 15.35 -5.85 9.40
C ASP A 176 15.64 -7.20 8.70
N ARG A 177 14.60 -7.86 8.17
CA ARG A 177 14.75 -9.09 7.36
C ARG A 177 15.52 -8.86 6.06
N PHE A 178 15.62 -7.63 5.60
CA PHE A 178 16.23 -7.27 4.32
C PHE A 178 17.57 -6.55 4.47
N GLY A 179 17.95 -6.20 5.69
CA GLY A 179 19.23 -5.58 6.01
C GLY A 179 19.12 -4.50 7.08
N GLU A 180 20.25 -4.19 7.68
CA GLU A 180 20.35 -3.13 8.71
C GLU A 180 20.13 -1.73 8.09
N GLY A 181 19.50 -0.84 8.87
CA GLY A 181 19.31 0.56 8.50
C GLY A 181 18.15 0.85 7.55
N TYR A 182 17.44 -0.17 7.03
CA TYR A 182 16.28 0.07 6.16
C TYR A 182 15.13 0.73 6.90
N TYR A 183 14.87 0.32 8.14
CA TYR A 183 13.82 0.91 8.94
C TYR A 183 14.08 2.41 9.19
N GLU A 184 15.27 2.77 9.65
CA GLU A 184 15.65 4.16 9.91
C GLU A 184 15.51 5.02 8.64
N LYS A 185 16.04 4.52 7.54
CA LYS A 185 15.96 5.20 6.25
C LYS A 185 14.53 5.46 5.79
N PHE A 186 13.64 4.46 5.96
CA PHE A 186 12.26 4.60 5.50
C PHE A 186 11.43 5.45 6.45
N ARG A 187 11.66 5.37 7.76
CA ARG A 187 11.06 6.26 8.75
C ARG A 187 11.42 7.73 8.44
N ASP A 188 12.71 8.03 8.30
CA ASP A 188 13.17 9.39 8.04
C ASP A 188 12.61 9.94 6.72
N TRP A 189 12.47 9.08 5.71
CA TRP A 189 11.83 9.46 4.45
C TRP A 189 10.34 9.72 4.59
N CYS A 190 9.63 8.99 5.43
CA CYS A 190 8.23 9.27 5.74
C CYS A 190 8.09 10.62 6.44
N ASP A 191 8.93 10.87 7.43
CA ASP A 191 8.94 12.15 8.15
C ASP A 191 9.13 13.33 7.18
N GLU A 192 10.03 13.22 6.20
CA GLU A 192 10.21 14.24 5.15
C GLU A 192 9.01 14.38 4.20
N TYR A 193 8.37 13.26 3.84
CA TYR A 193 7.29 13.25 2.85
C TYR A 193 5.98 13.82 3.41
N PHE A 194 5.70 13.61 4.70
CA PHE A 194 4.45 14.03 5.35
C PHE A 194 4.59 15.29 6.21
N TYR A 195 5.77 15.86 6.32
CA TYR A 195 6.01 17.12 7.01
C TYR A 195 5.71 18.30 6.08
#